data_18b65f8479fd6c31e37bdfd1211e6905
#
_entry.id   18b65f8479fd6c31e37bdfd1211e6905
#
_cell.length_a   1.000
_cell.length_b   1.000
_cell.length_c   1.000
_cell.angle_alpha   90.00
_cell.angle_beta   90.00
_cell.angle_gamma   90.00
#
_symmetry.space_group_name_H-M   'P 1'
#
loop_
_entity.id
_entity.type
_entity.pdbx_description
1 polymer ?
#
loop_
_entity_poly.entity_id
_entity_poly.type
_entity_poly.pdbx_seq_one_letter_code
_entity_poly.pdbx_strand_id
1 'polypeptide(L)'
;MRAAALWVQPEHYPVVGAALAAARQRAALTQVELAARLGKPQSFVSSLEAGKRRVDVIEFLLIARTLGADPLAIFAEIVASVAE
;
A
#
# COMPACT_ATOMS: atom_id res chain seq x y z
N MET A 1 -31.89 3.35 -3.09
CA MET A 1 -30.95 3.20 -3.14
C MET A 1 -29.93 3.95 -3.09
N ARG A 2 -29.18 3.98 -2.79
CA ARG A 2 -28.26 4.67 -2.70
C ARG A 2 -27.24 4.62 -3.47
N ALA A 3 -26.87 4.99 -3.92
CA ALA A 3 -26.12 4.78 -5.03
C ALA A 3 -24.77 5.34 -5.02
N ALA A 4 -24.48 6.25 -4.27
CA ALA A 4 -23.22 6.94 -4.30
C ALA A 4 -22.09 6.18 -3.62
N ALA A 5 -22.32 4.95 -3.28
CA ALA A 5 -21.41 4.22 -2.43
C ALA A 5 -20.12 3.76 -3.12
N LEU A 6 -20.02 3.88 -4.43
CA LEU A 6 -18.86 3.36 -5.16
C LEU A 6 -17.79 4.42 -5.33
N TRP A 7 -17.39 5.00 -4.22
CA TRP A 7 -16.28 5.97 -4.25
C TRP A 7 -15.37 5.71 -3.06
N VAL A 8 -14.14 6.16 -3.20
CA VAL A 8 -13.12 5.96 -2.16
C VAL A 8 -13.57 6.63 -0.87
N GLN A 9 -13.52 5.87 0.19
CA GLN A 9 -13.80 6.35 1.54
C GLN A 9 -12.50 6.34 2.34
N PRO A 10 -12.37 7.18 3.39
CA PRO A 10 -11.15 7.19 4.18
C PRO A 10 -10.77 5.82 4.76
N GLU A 11 -11.73 4.99 5.06
CA GLU A 11 -11.47 3.65 5.59
C GLU A 11 -10.84 2.72 4.56
N HIS A 12 -10.81 3.08 3.28
CA HIS A 12 -10.13 2.30 2.25
C HIS A 12 -8.61 2.51 2.24
N TYR A 13 -8.14 3.66 2.75
CA TYR A 13 -6.71 3.97 2.72
C TYR A 13 -5.87 2.93 3.47
N PRO A 14 -6.28 2.48 4.68
CA PRO A 14 -5.49 1.48 5.39
C PRO A 14 -5.37 0.14 4.69
N VAL A 15 -6.31 -0.19 3.79
CA VAL A 15 -6.27 -1.46 3.05
C VAL A 15 -5.02 -1.54 2.20
N VAL A 16 -4.72 -0.46 1.46
CA VAL A 16 -3.54 -0.41 0.60
C VAL A 16 -2.27 -0.41 1.44
N GLY A 17 -2.26 0.41 2.49
CA GLY A 17 -1.12 0.48 3.40
C GLY A 17 -0.79 -0.86 4.04
N ALA A 18 -1.82 -1.58 4.49
CA ALA A 18 -1.63 -2.88 5.12
C ALA A 18 -1.09 -3.92 4.13
N ALA A 19 -1.57 -3.90 2.89
CA ALA A 19 -1.08 -4.83 1.87
C ALA A 19 0.39 -4.57 1.55
N LEU A 20 0.78 -3.30 1.45
CA LEU A 20 2.17 -2.94 1.19
C LEU A 20 3.05 -3.26 2.40
N ALA A 21 2.57 -3.04 3.61
CA ALA A 21 3.30 -3.38 4.83
C ALA A 21 3.56 -4.89 4.89
N ALA A 22 2.56 -5.69 4.57
CA ALA A 22 2.70 -7.15 4.55
C ALA A 22 3.75 -7.58 3.51
N ALA A 23 3.72 -6.96 2.33
CA ALA A 23 4.70 -7.27 1.29
C ALA A 23 6.11 -6.88 1.73
N ARG A 24 6.25 -5.73 2.41
CA ARG A 24 7.55 -5.31 2.94
C ARG A 24 8.08 -6.32 3.97
N GLN A 25 7.20 -6.79 4.85
CA GLN A 25 7.58 -7.76 5.88
C GLN A 25 7.99 -9.10 5.26
N ARG A 26 7.26 -9.53 4.22
CA ARG A 26 7.64 -10.75 3.50
C ARG A 26 8.99 -10.61 2.80
N ALA A 27 9.36 -9.40 2.41
CA ALA A 27 10.67 -9.11 1.83
C ALA A 27 11.75 -8.96 2.90
N ALA A 28 11.41 -9.09 4.17
CA ALA A 28 12.32 -8.97 5.30
C ALA A 28 13.00 -7.59 5.38
N LEU A 29 12.26 -6.54 5.01
CA LEU A 29 12.76 -5.17 5.07
C LEU A 29 12.07 -4.41 6.19
N THR A 30 12.84 -3.55 6.87
CA THR A 30 12.27 -2.58 7.81
C THR A 30 11.71 -1.39 7.04
N GLN A 31 10.91 -0.56 7.72
CA GLN A 31 10.43 0.69 7.12
C GLN A 31 11.60 1.60 6.72
N VAL A 32 12.63 1.65 7.55
CA VAL A 32 13.83 2.45 7.27
C VAL A 32 14.51 1.97 5.99
N GLU A 33 14.66 0.65 5.87
CA GLU A 33 15.32 0.08 4.68
C GLU A 33 14.51 0.34 3.41
N LEU A 34 13.19 0.17 3.47
CA LEU A 34 12.36 0.46 2.31
C LEU A 34 12.44 1.94 1.96
N ALA A 35 12.34 2.83 2.95
CA ALA A 35 12.43 4.26 2.73
C ALA A 35 13.74 4.64 2.04
N ALA A 36 14.85 4.05 2.48
CA ALA A 36 16.15 4.31 1.87
C ALA A 36 16.16 3.91 0.40
N ARG A 37 15.59 2.77 0.07
CA ARG A 37 15.52 2.31 -1.32
C ARG A 37 14.65 3.20 -2.19
N LEU A 38 13.61 3.80 -1.59
CA LEU A 38 12.72 4.71 -2.31
C LEU A 38 13.26 6.14 -2.37
N GLY A 39 14.35 6.43 -1.68
CA GLY A 39 14.87 7.80 -1.60
C GLY A 39 13.94 8.71 -0.80
N LYS A 40 13.25 8.18 0.19
CA LYS A 40 12.28 8.89 1.00
C LYS A 40 12.64 8.79 2.48
N PRO A 41 12.13 9.71 3.32
CA PRO A 41 12.29 9.55 4.76
C PRO A 41 11.42 8.42 5.30
N GLN A 42 11.80 7.85 6.44
CA GLN A 42 11.07 6.76 7.05
C GLN A 42 9.62 7.15 7.35
N SER A 43 9.36 8.43 7.67
CA SER A 43 8.00 8.91 7.92
C SER A 43 7.08 8.75 6.71
N PHE A 44 7.64 8.77 5.49
CA PHE A 44 6.85 8.52 4.29
C PHE A 44 6.28 7.10 4.30
N VAL A 45 7.14 6.11 4.58
CA VAL A 45 6.71 4.70 4.63
C VAL A 45 5.76 4.48 5.80
N SER A 46 6.06 5.07 6.95
CA SER A 46 5.19 4.95 8.12
C SER A 46 3.79 5.49 7.84
N SER A 47 3.68 6.66 7.22
CA SER A 47 2.38 7.25 6.88
C SER A 47 1.63 6.44 5.83
N LEU A 48 2.36 5.94 4.85
CA LEU A 48 1.79 5.11 3.80
C LEU A 48 1.17 3.84 4.38
N GLU A 49 1.90 3.15 5.24
CA GLU A 49 1.44 1.89 5.83
C GLU A 49 0.33 2.10 6.84
N ALA A 50 0.31 3.25 7.50
CA ALA A 50 -0.74 3.60 8.44
C ALA A 50 -2.04 4.04 7.77
N GLY A 51 -2.04 4.16 6.44
CA GLY A 51 -3.24 4.55 5.72
C GLY A 51 -3.58 6.02 5.86
N LYS A 52 -2.57 6.87 6.08
CA LYS A 52 -2.79 8.30 6.25
C LYS A 52 -2.81 9.07 4.94
N ARG A 53 -2.54 8.40 3.84
CA ARG A 53 -2.54 9.03 2.54
C ARG A 53 -2.96 8.03 1.48
N ARG A 54 -3.42 8.57 0.34
CA ARG A 54 -3.70 7.75 -0.83
C ARG A 54 -2.38 7.32 -1.48
N VAL A 55 -2.45 6.21 -2.19
CA VAL A 55 -1.34 5.69 -2.98
C VAL A 55 -1.81 5.65 -4.42
N ASP A 56 -1.13 6.36 -5.31
CA ASP A 56 -1.52 6.25 -6.71
C ASP A 56 -0.93 4.97 -7.33
N VAL A 57 -1.41 4.65 -8.52
CA VAL A 57 -1.07 3.38 -9.18
C VAL A 57 0.41 3.28 -9.46
N ILE A 58 1.04 4.37 -9.86
CA ILE A 58 2.48 4.35 -10.19
C ILE A 58 3.30 4.21 -8.93
N GLU A 59 2.95 4.94 -7.87
CA GLU A 59 3.61 4.77 -6.57
C GLU A 59 3.53 3.31 -6.11
N PHE A 60 2.34 2.73 -6.21
CA PHE A 60 2.13 1.33 -5.84
C PHE A 60 3.05 0.40 -6.61
N LEU A 61 3.09 0.57 -7.93
CA LEU A 61 3.90 -0.27 -8.80
C LEU A 61 5.39 -0.17 -8.45
N LEU A 62 5.88 1.07 -8.25
CA LEU A 62 7.29 1.28 -7.94
C LEU A 62 7.68 0.74 -6.57
N ILE A 63 6.79 0.85 -5.59
CA ILE A 63 7.03 0.27 -4.27
C ILE A 63 7.10 -1.25 -4.38
N ALA A 64 6.15 -1.86 -5.08
CA ALA A 64 6.14 -3.31 -5.26
C ALA A 64 7.42 -3.80 -5.93
N ARG A 65 7.88 -3.10 -6.96
CA ARG A 65 9.12 -3.45 -7.65
C ARG A 65 10.34 -3.29 -6.76
N THR A 66 10.35 -2.24 -5.95
CA THR A 66 11.45 -2.02 -5.00
C THR A 66 11.52 -3.16 -3.98
N LEU A 67 10.38 -3.72 -3.61
CA LEU A 67 10.32 -4.86 -2.71
C LEU A 67 10.66 -6.18 -3.38
N GLY A 68 10.78 -6.20 -4.71
CA GLY A 68 10.92 -7.44 -5.46
C GLY A 68 9.67 -8.30 -5.42
N ALA A 69 8.52 -7.67 -5.16
CA ALA A 69 7.25 -8.37 -5.03
C ALA A 69 6.45 -8.29 -6.33
N ASP A 70 5.56 -9.25 -6.52
CA ASP A 70 4.65 -9.25 -7.66
C ASP A 70 3.51 -8.26 -7.36
N PRO A 71 3.40 -7.16 -8.11
CA PRO A 71 2.35 -6.18 -7.85
C PRO A 71 0.95 -6.74 -8.05
N LEU A 72 0.78 -7.72 -8.93
CA LEU A 72 -0.53 -8.34 -9.14
C LEU A 72 -0.95 -9.15 -7.92
N ALA A 73 -0.01 -9.83 -7.27
CA ALA A 73 -0.30 -10.57 -6.06
C ALA A 73 -0.70 -9.64 -4.91
N ILE A 74 0.01 -8.51 -4.77
CA ILE A 74 -0.34 -7.52 -3.74
C ILE A 74 -1.72 -6.95 -4.04
N PHE A 75 -1.99 -6.62 -5.29
CA PHE A 75 -3.28 -6.04 -5.67
C PHE A 75 -4.42 -7.03 -5.42
N ALA A 76 -4.18 -8.33 -5.62
CA ALA A 76 -5.18 -9.35 -5.32
C ALA A 76 -5.58 -9.32 -3.85
N GLU A 77 -4.63 -9.07 -2.94
CA GLU A 77 -4.93 -8.91 -1.52
C GLU A 77 -5.80 -7.69 -1.26
N ILE A 78 -5.53 -6.60 -1.96
CA ILE A 78 -6.34 -5.39 -1.86
C ILE A 78 -7.77 -5.67 -2.32
N VAL A 79 -7.91 -6.34 -3.46
CA VAL A 79 -9.23 -6.70 -4.00
C VAL A 79 -10.00 -7.53 -2.99
N ALA A 80 -9.35 -8.49 -2.35
CA ALA A 80 -10.01 -9.35 -1.36
C ALA A 80 -10.41 -8.58 -0.10
N SER A 81 -9.68 -7.50 0.21
CA SER A 81 -9.91 -6.74 1.44
C SER A 81 -10.96 -5.63 1.25
N VAL A 82 -11.17 -5.16 0.03
CA VAL A 82 -12.17 -4.15 -0.24
C VAL A 82 -13.46 -4.84 -0.62
N ALA A 83 -14.24 -5.19 0.41
CA ALA A 83 -15.50 -5.88 0.20
C ALA A 83 -16.58 -4.90 -0.25
N GLU A 84 -17.48 -5.37 -1.07
CA GLU A 84 -18.64 -4.61 -1.52
C GLU A 84 -19.78 -4.67 -0.52
#